data_c78bb8479f88f4f1446a24cc5ee46008
#
_entry.id   c78bb8479f88f4f1446a24cc5ee46008
#
_cell.length_a   1.000
_cell.length_b   1.000
_cell.length_c   1.000
_cell.angle_alpha   90.00
_cell.angle_beta   90.00
_cell.angle_gamma   90.00
#
_symmetry.space_group_name_H-M   'P 1'
#
loop_
_entity.id
_entity.type
_entity.pdbx_description
1 polymer ?
#
loop_
_entity_poly.entity_id
_entity_poly.type
_entity_poly.pdbx_seq_one_letter_code
_entity_poly.pdbx_strand_id
1 'polypeptide(L)'
;MTKEDLLALVELARCTASHRNAQELRFCPVWEQAQCDGMFPLLSFAAALGPEGRPAAGQRPAAYIAILGESKSMNYLWADAGLACQSMLLGAAEQGILGCMFGSVKREQIRPVLGLTEADPPVLLVVAFGFPDEEFVIEEGTVDGSRDYWREGRVHHVPKLPLSDLVLERKA
;
A
#
# COMPACT_ATOMS: atom_id res chain seq x y z
N MET A 1 3.86 15.31 -4.96
CA MET A 1 4.46 14.92 -3.65
C MET A 1 5.96 15.12 -3.72
N THR A 2 6.54 15.58 -2.64
CA THR A 2 7.98 15.84 -2.52
C THR A 2 8.70 14.69 -1.83
N LYS A 3 10.02 14.74 -1.81
CA LYS A 3 10.84 13.82 -1.01
C LYS A 3 10.53 13.94 0.48
N GLU A 4 10.34 15.17 0.94
CA GLU A 4 10.06 15.49 2.34
C GLU A 4 8.73 14.88 2.80
N ASP A 5 7.70 14.92 1.95
CA ASP A 5 6.41 14.26 2.22
C ASP A 5 6.61 12.76 2.45
N LEU A 6 7.37 12.09 1.59
CA LEU A 6 7.62 10.67 1.71
C LEU A 6 8.48 10.31 2.92
N LEU A 7 9.48 11.15 3.24
CA LEU A 7 10.30 10.94 4.43
C LEU A 7 9.50 11.11 5.72
N ALA A 8 8.51 12.02 5.75
CA ALA A 8 7.60 12.15 6.87
C ALA A 8 6.75 10.87 7.06
N LEU A 9 6.29 10.25 5.97
CA LEU A 9 5.58 8.96 6.05
C LEU A 9 6.51 7.83 6.52
N VAL A 10 7.75 7.77 6.05
CA VAL A 10 8.75 6.81 6.53
C VAL A 10 9.04 7.00 8.02
N GLU A 11 9.02 8.24 8.52
CA GLU A 11 9.19 8.52 9.96
C GLU A 11 8.07 7.89 10.79
N LEU A 12 6.82 7.92 10.31
CA LEU A 12 5.73 7.20 10.97
C LEU A 12 5.95 5.68 10.98
N ALA A 13 6.42 5.13 9.87
CA ALA A 13 6.79 3.71 9.80
C ALA A 13 7.94 3.36 10.74
N ARG A 14 8.94 4.24 10.89
CA ARG A 14 10.06 4.07 11.82
C ARG A 14 9.59 3.99 13.28
N CYS A 15 8.54 4.75 13.63
CA CYS A 15 7.96 4.76 14.98
C CYS A 15 7.00 3.60 15.24
N THR A 16 6.69 2.80 14.23
CA THR A 16 5.80 1.64 14.34
C THR A 16 6.49 0.49 15.09
N ALA A 17 5.68 -0.32 15.79
CA ALA A 17 6.18 -1.54 16.42
C ALA A 17 6.74 -2.53 15.38
N SER A 18 7.76 -3.26 15.75
CA SER A 18 8.28 -4.39 14.97
C SER A 18 8.55 -5.59 15.87
N HIS A 19 8.53 -6.79 15.29
CA HIS A 19 8.80 -8.01 16.03
C HIS A 19 10.14 -7.93 16.75
N ARG A 20 10.13 -8.07 18.08
CA ARG A 20 11.32 -7.94 18.95
C ARG A 20 12.09 -6.62 18.78
N ASN A 21 11.47 -5.60 18.22
CA ASN A 21 12.14 -4.36 17.82
C ASN A 21 13.34 -4.60 16.88
N ALA A 22 13.23 -5.59 16.00
CA ALA A 22 14.32 -6.01 15.11
C ALA A 22 14.61 -4.99 14.00
N GLN A 23 13.61 -4.20 13.60
CA GLN A 23 13.73 -3.09 12.64
C GLN A 23 14.42 -3.51 11.32
N GLU A 24 14.01 -4.66 10.77
CA GLU A 24 14.61 -5.30 9.59
C GLU A 24 14.11 -4.70 8.26
N LEU A 25 13.12 -3.79 8.29
CA LEU A 25 12.62 -3.13 7.09
C LEU A 25 13.54 -2.02 6.60
N ARG A 26 13.53 -1.81 5.28
CA ARG A 26 14.15 -0.66 4.60
C ARG A 26 13.12 -0.03 3.67
N PHE A 27 13.24 1.26 3.45
CA PHE A 27 12.27 2.03 2.67
C PHE A 27 13.00 2.75 1.54
N CYS A 28 12.45 2.63 0.33
CA CYS A 28 12.94 3.34 -0.84
C CYS A 28 11.84 4.25 -1.36
N PRO A 29 11.85 5.56 -1.01
CA PRO A 29 10.89 6.54 -1.51
C PRO A 29 11.20 6.90 -2.96
N VAL A 30 10.13 7.05 -3.77
CA VAL A 30 10.18 7.39 -5.19
C VAL A 30 9.21 8.54 -5.45
N TRP A 31 9.72 9.68 -5.89
CA TRP A 31 8.94 10.91 -6.15
C TRP A 31 9.28 11.53 -7.51
N GLU A 32 10.38 11.14 -8.12
CA GLU A 32 10.79 11.66 -9.41
C GLU A 32 9.92 11.07 -10.52
N GLN A 33 9.40 11.93 -11.40
CA GLN A 33 8.44 11.53 -12.43
C GLN A 33 8.94 10.35 -13.28
N ALA A 34 10.19 10.39 -13.70
CA ALA A 34 10.77 9.32 -14.52
C ALA A 34 10.80 7.97 -13.80
N GLN A 35 11.10 7.96 -12.48
CA GLN A 35 11.06 6.74 -11.69
C GLN A 35 9.62 6.29 -11.46
N CYS A 36 8.69 7.21 -11.16
CA CYS A 36 7.27 6.90 -11.00
C CYS A 36 6.69 6.27 -12.27
N ASP A 37 7.04 6.78 -13.43
CA ASP A 37 6.64 6.21 -14.71
C ASP A 37 7.22 4.82 -14.94
N GLY A 38 8.43 4.57 -14.48
CA GLY A 38 9.07 3.25 -14.49
C GLY A 38 8.43 2.25 -13.52
N MET A 39 7.95 2.72 -12.36
CA MET A 39 7.27 1.91 -11.35
C MET A 39 5.88 1.45 -11.79
N PHE A 40 5.10 2.35 -12.37
CA PHE A 40 3.69 2.13 -12.69
C PHE A 40 3.39 0.84 -13.50
N PRO A 41 4.11 0.48 -14.57
CA PRO A 41 3.84 -0.74 -15.34
C PRO A 41 4.20 -2.04 -14.60
N LEU A 42 4.89 -1.94 -13.48
CA LEU A 42 5.38 -3.08 -12.70
C LEU A 42 4.46 -3.47 -11.53
N LEU A 43 3.37 -2.72 -11.36
CA LEU A 43 2.35 -2.94 -10.35
C LEU A 43 1.05 -3.45 -10.99
N SER A 44 0.35 -4.35 -10.29
CA SER A 44 -0.98 -4.83 -10.69
C SER A 44 -2.06 -4.08 -9.93
N PHE A 45 -2.86 -3.30 -10.66
CA PHE A 45 -3.91 -2.46 -10.10
C PHE A 45 -5.25 -3.22 -10.02
N ALA A 46 -6.01 -2.95 -8.96
CA ALA A 46 -7.45 -3.14 -8.77
C ALA A 46 -8.08 -4.29 -9.58
N ALA A 47 -7.69 -5.54 -9.30
CA ALA A 47 -8.11 -6.71 -10.06
C ALA A 47 -9.64 -6.87 -10.15
N ALA A 48 -10.38 -6.48 -9.10
CA ALA A 48 -11.85 -6.56 -9.08
C ALA A 48 -12.52 -5.60 -10.09
N LEU A 49 -11.84 -4.52 -10.49
CA LEU A 49 -12.34 -3.57 -11.49
C LEU A 49 -11.93 -3.93 -12.93
N GLY A 50 -11.20 -5.03 -13.11
CA GLY A 50 -10.72 -5.43 -14.43
C GLY A 50 -9.82 -4.35 -15.09
N PRO A 51 -9.92 -4.15 -16.42
CA PRO A 51 -9.11 -3.16 -17.14
C PRO A 51 -9.30 -1.72 -16.66
N GLU A 52 -10.49 -1.37 -16.17
CA GLU A 52 -10.84 -0.03 -15.68
C GLU A 52 -10.20 0.28 -14.32
N GLY A 53 -9.73 -0.74 -13.61
CA GLY A 53 -9.01 -0.57 -12.34
C GLY A 53 -7.63 0.03 -12.49
N ARG A 54 -7.09 0.10 -13.71
CA ARG A 54 -5.79 0.69 -13.96
C ARG A 54 -5.90 2.19 -14.23
N PRO A 55 -5.27 3.06 -13.43
CA PRO A 55 -5.35 4.51 -13.61
C PRO A 55 -4.89 4.95 -15.01
N ALA A 56 -5.67 5.84 -15.63
CA ALA A 56 -5.33 6.47 -16.90
C ALA A 56 -4.17 7.47 -16.75
N ALA A 57 -3.69 7.99 -17.88
CA ALA A 57 -2.73 9.09 -17.86
C ALA A 57 -3.36 10.30 -17.12
N GLY A 58 -2.60 10.89 -16.19
CA GLY A 58 -3.07 11.98 -15.33
C GLY A 58 -3.77 11.54 -14.02
N GLN A 59 -4.08 10.26 -13.88
CA GLN A 59 -4.69 9.67 -12.67
C GLN A 59 -3.74 8.70 -11.95
N ARG A 60 -2.50 8.62 -12.39
CA ARG A 60 -1.51 7.74 -11.79
C ARG A 60 -1.07 8.23 -10.43
N PRO A 61 -0.62 7.31 -9.55
CA PRO A 61 -0.02 7.72 -8.28
C PRO A 61 1.08 8.76 -8.46
N ALA A 62 1.11 9.73 -7.55
CA ALA A 62 2.09 10.82 -7.58
C ALA A 62 3.47 10.41 -7.03
N ALA A 63 3.50 9.38 -6.19
CA ALA A 63 4.73 8.89 -5.57
C ALA A 63 4.57 7.44 -5.07
N TYR A 64 5.70 6.80 -4.73
CA TYR A 64 5.71 5.44 -4.16
C TYR A 64 6.72 5.34 -3.03
N ILE A 65 6.49 4.38 -2.15
CA ILE A 65 7.50 3.89 -1.20
C ILE A 65 7.60 2.37 -1.39
N ALA A 66 8.74 1.87 -1.83
CA ALA A 66 9.02 0.45 -1.80
C ALA A 66 9.50 0.05 -0.41
N ILE A 67 8.91 -1.02 0.13
CA ILE A 67 9.29 -1.62 1.41
C ILE A 67 10.11 -2.85 1.11
N LEU A 68 11.33 -2.87 1.61
CA LEU A 68 12.29 -3.96 1.43
C LEU A 68 12.59 -4.58 2.80
N GLY A 69 12.97 -5.85 2.78
CA GLY A 69 13.40 -6.50 4.00
C GLY A 69 13.75 -7.95 3.77
N GLU A 70 14.60 -8.46 4.67
CA GLU A 70 14.97 -9.86 4.74
C GLU A 70 15.10 -10.26 6.21
N SER A 71 14.60 -11.43 6.56
CA SER A 71 14.64 -11.95 7.91
C SER A 71 14.65 -13.47 7.91
N LYS A 72 15.23 -14.06 8.94
CA LYS A 72 15.09 -15.51 9.22
C LYS A 72 13.66 -15.87 9.60
N SER A 73 12.86 -14.89 10.00
CA SER A 73 11.47 -15.05 10.45
C SER A 73 10.50 -14.27 9.53
N MET A 74 10.39 -14.68 8.29
CA MET A 74 9.61 -13.99 7.24
C MET A 74 8.16 -13.69 7.63
N ASN A 75 7.49 -14.57 8.40
CA ASN A 75 6.11 -14.33 8.82
C ASN A 75 5.99 -13.05 9.67
N TYR A 76 6.93 -12.80 10.57
CA TYR A 76 6.96 -11.59 11.38
C TYR A 76 7.37 -10.37 10.55
N LEU A 77 8.29 -10.54 9.61
CA LEU A 77 8.67 -9.46 8.70
C LEU A 77 7.49 -8.96 7.86
N TRP A 78 6.63 -9.87 7.40
CA TRP A 78 5.39 -9.50 6.70
C TRP A 78 4.41 -8.77 7.61
N ALA A 79 4.29 -9.17 8.88
CA ALA A 79 3.50 -8.44 9.87
C ALA A 79 4.05 -7.02 10.08
N ASP A 80 5.36 -6.90 10.27
CA ASP A 80 6.04 -5.60 10.42
C ASP A 80 5.83 -4.71 9.19
N ALA A 81 5.93 -5.27 7.98
CA ALA A 81 5.68 -4.55 6.74
C ALA A 81 4.22 -4.04 6.65
N GLY A 82 3.25 -4.85 7.08
CA GLY A 82 1.85 -4.45 7.15
C GLY A 82 1.61 -3.32 8.16
N LEU A 83 2.21 -3.39 9.35
CA LEU A 83 2.15 -2.35 10.38
C LEU A 83 2.75 -1.03 9.87
N ALA A 84 3.94 -1.09 9.28
CA ALA A 84 4.59 0.08 8.69
C ALA A 84 3.75 0.71 7.58
N CYS A 85 3.21 -0.13 6.69
CA CYS A 85 2.33 0.30 5.60
C CYS A 85 1.08 1.01 6.14
N GLN A 86 0.39 0.43 7.12
CA GLN A 86 -0.82 1.02 7.70
C GLN A 86 -0.53 2.35 8.40
N SER A 87 0.61 2.47 9.09
CA SER A 87 1.01 3.74 9.72
C SER A 87 1.24 4.84 8.69
N MET A 88 1.91 4.53 7.58
CA MET A 88 2.10 5.46 6.47
C MET A 88 0.76 5.86 5.83
N LEU A 89 -0.15 4.90 5.59
CA LEU A 89 -1.46 5.17 4.99
C LEU A 89 -2.34 6.07 5.86
N LEU A 90 -2.35 5.84 7.18
CA LEU A 90 -3.10 6.69 8.13
C LEU A 90 -2.51 8.10 8.19
N GLY A 91 -1.18 8.22 8.28
CA GLY A 91 -0.53 9.53 8.29
C GLY A 91 -0.66 10.30 6.97
N ALA A 92 -0.72 9.61 5.84
CA ALA A 92 -1.03 10.21 4.54
C ALA A 92 -2.47 10.72 4.51
N ALA A 93 -3.44 9.92 4.99
CA ALA A 93 -4.86 10.29 5.01
C ALA A 93 -5.11 11.55 5.85
N GLU A 94 -4.41 11.74 6.97
CA GLU A 94 -4.47 12.95 7.78
C GLU A 94 -4.08 14.22 6.99
N GLN A 95 -3.25 14.05 5.97
CA GLN A 95 -2.79 15.13 5.09
C GLN A 95 -3.60 15.23 3.78
N GLY A 96 -4.72 14.50 3.66
CA GLY A 96 -5.52 14.45 2.43
C GLY A 96 -4.86 13.68 1.29
N ILE A 97 -3.83 12.89 1.59
CA ILE A 97 -3.15 12.00 0.65
C ILE A 97 -3.69 10.58 0.89
N LEU A 98 -4.12 9.92 -0.18
CA LEU A 98 -4.53 8.52 -0.07
C LEU A 98 -3.48 7.61 -0.69
N GLY A 99 -3.51 6.35 -0.29
CA GLY A 99 -2.56 5.37 -0.79
C GLY A 99 -3.15 3.97 -0.92
N CYS A 100 -2.42 3.14 -1.65
CA CYS A 100 -2.75 1.74 -1.84
C CYS A 100 -1.50 0.87 -1.71
N MET A 101 -1.64 -0.26 -1.01
CA MET A 101 -0.59 -1.25 -0.86
C MET A 101 -0.63 -2.26 -2.00
N PHE A 102 0.51 -2.51 -2.62
CA PHE A 102 0.69 -3.49 -3.69
C PHE A 102 1.58 -4.65 -3.22
N GLY A 103 0.99 -5.84 -3.10
CA GLY A 103 1.72 -7.10 -2.93
C GLY A 103 2.07 -7.75 -4.28
N SER A 104 1.27 -7.49 -5.32
CA SER A 104 1.50 -7.98 -6.68
C SER A 104 2.41 -7.03 -7.45
N VAL A 105 3.71 -7.27 -7.31
CA VAL A 105 4.81 -6.45 -7.84
C VAL A 105 5.73 -7.34 -8.68
N LYS A 106 6.18 -6.85 -9.83
CA LYS A 106 7.21 -7.51 -10.64
C LYS A 106 8.60 -7.25 -10.01
N ARG A 107 8.90 -7.97 -8.92
CA ARG A 107 10.00 -7.68 -7.99
C ARG A 107 11.36 -7.54 -8.67
N GLU A 108 11.70 -8.45 -9.58
CA GLU A 108 12.99 -8.40 -10.26
C GLU A 108 13.10 -7.21 -11.23
N GLN A 109 11.98 -6.85 -11.87
CA GLN A 109 11.97 -5.73 -12.82
C GLN A 109 11.96 -4.36 -12.13
N ILE A 110 11.46 -4.28 -10.90
CA ILE A 110 11.40 -3.02 -10.15
C ILE A 110 12.74 -2.63 -9.54
N ARG A 111 13.62 -3.60 -9.24
CA ARG A 111 14.94 -3.37 -8.62
C ARG A 111 15.79 -2.36 -9.38
N PRO A 112 16.00 -2.48 -10.69
CA PRO A 112 16.80 -1.48 -11.44
C PRO A 112 16.12 -0.11 -11.50
N VAL A 113 14.78 -0.02 -11.50
CA VAL A 113 14.07 1.26 -11.44
C VAL A 113 14.35 1.98 -10.11
N LEU A 114 14.47 1.22 -9.03
CA LEU A 114 14.80 1.72 -7.70
C LEU A 114 16.31 1.97 -7.51
N GLY A 115 17.15 1.60 -8.47
CA GLY A 115 18.61 1.67 -8.33
C GLY A 115 19.18 0.66 -7.34
N LEU A 116 18.45 -0.43 -7.06
CA LEU A 116 18.88 -1.47 -6.12
C LEU A 116 19.90 -2.42 -6.75
N THR A 117 20.82 -2.88 -5.93
CA THR A 117 21.85 -3.87 -6.24
C THR A 117 21.54 -5.24 -5.64
N GLU A 118 22.32 -6.26 -5.95
CA GLU A 118 22.17 -7.59 -5.33
C GLU A 118 22.43 -7.59 -3.82
N ALA A 119 23.15 -6.58 -3.30
CA ALA A 119 23.41 -6.43 -1.87
C ALA A 119 22.21 -5.88 -1.09
N ASP A 120 21.23 -5.31 -1.78
CA ASP A 120 20.04 -4.75 -1.16
C ASP A 120 18.98 -5.85 -0.91
N PRO A 121 18.22 -5.77 0.20
CA PRO A 121 17.21 -6.76 0.52
C PRO A 121 16.09 -6.81 -0.55
N PRO A 122 15.34 -7.92 -0.62
CA PRO A 122 14.24 -8.06 -1.57
C PRO A 122 13.10 -7.06 -1.31
N VAL A 123 12.42 -6.66 -2.39
CA VAL A 123 11.21 -5.85 -2.30
C VAL A 123 10.05 -6.72 -1.79
N LEU A 124 9.43 -6.34 -0.70
CA LEU A 124 8.27 -7.00 -0.10
C LEU A 124 6.97 -6.45 -0.69
N LEU A 125 6.78 -5.15 -0.53
CA LEU A 125 5.58 -4.39 -0.87
C LEU A 125 5.96 -3.08 -1.55
N VAL A 126 5.01 -2.50 -2.28
CA VAL A 126 5.07 -1.10 -2.72
C VAL A 126 3.81 -0.40 -2.25
N VAL A 127 3.94 0.77 -1.68
CA VAL A 127 2.82 1.65 -1.36
C VAL A 127 2.83 2.80 -2.36
N ALA A 128 1.71 2.98 -3.05
CA ALA A 128 1.49 4.13 -3.92
C ALA A 128 0.74 5.21 -3.17
N PHE A 129 1.05 6.48 -3.43
CA PHE A 129 0.41 7.64 -2.82
C PHE A 129 -0.01 8.66 -3.87
N GLY A 130 -1.09 9.39 -3.61
CA GLY A 130 -1.58 10.44 -4.46
C GLY A 130 -2.71 11.24 -3.82
N PHE A 131 -3.09 12.34 -4.46
CA PHE A 131 -4.27 13.10 -4.07
C PHE A 131 -5.50 12.45 -4.70
N PRO A 132 -6.55 12.13 -3.92
CA PRO A 132 -7.72 11.42 -4.43
C PRO A 132 -8.49 12.28 -5.44
N ASP A 133 -8.90 11.66 -6.53
CA ASP A 133 -9.85 12.21 -7.51
C ASP A 133 -11.20 11.47 -7.45
N GLU A 134 -11.37 10.60 -6.48
CA GLU A 134 -12.55 9.78 -6.22
C GLU A 134 -13.04 9.98 -4.79
N GLU A 135 -14.33 9.79 -4.59
CA GLU A 135 -14.93 9.64 -3.26
C GLU A 135 -14.92 8.17 -2.87
N PHE A 136 -14.63 7.86 -1.60
CA PHE A 136 -14.64 6.51 -1.06
C PHE A 136 -15.81 6.33 -0.11
N VAL A 137 -16.64 5.32 -0.38
CA VAL A 137 -17.79 4.99 0.46
C VAL A 137 -17.63 3.57 1.00
N ILE A 138 -17.77 3.44 2.32
CA ILE A 138 -17.84 2.12 2.98
C ILE A 138 -19.27 1.64 2.91
N GLU A 139 -19.47 0.47 2.29
CA GLU A 139 -20.76 -0.21 2.20
C GLU A 139 -20.83 -1.31 3.25
N GLU A 140 -22.03 -1.55 3.79
CA GLU A 140 -22.25 -2.69 4.67
C GLU A 140 -22.39 -3.97 3.85
N GLY A 141 -21.42 -4.87 4.01
CA GLY A 141 -21.40 -6.18 3.36
C GLY A 141 -22.01 -7.27 4.23
N THR A 142 -22.17 -8.47 3.66
CA THR A 142 -22.61 -9.66 4.38
C THR A 142 -21.61 -10.79 4.24
N VAL A 143 -21.64 -11.77 5.17
CA VAL A 143 -20.71 -12.91 5.17
C VAL A 143 -20.76 -13.68 3.86
N ASP A 144 -21.94 -13.88 3.30
CA ASP A 144 -22.18 -14.65 2.07
C ASP A 144 -22.16 -13.78 0.81
N GLY A 145 -22.01 -12.45 0.95
CA GLY A 145 -21.97 -11.51 -0.16
C GLY A 145 -20.59 -11.36 -0.78
N SER A 146 -20.53 -10.77 -1.98
CA SER A 146 -19.26 -10.38 -2.59
C SER A 146 -18.58 -9.32 -1.73
N ARG A 147 -17.26 -9.37 -1.68
CA ARG A 147 -16.40 -8.35 -1.07
C ARG A 147 -15.64 -7.55 -2.12
N ASP A 148 -16.01 -7.75 -3.40
CA ASP A 148 -15.43 -6.99 -4.48
C ASP A 148 -15.90 -5.54 -4.38
N TYR A 149 -14.95 -4.64 -4.43
CA TYR A 149 -15.23 -3.22 -4.55
C TYR A 149 -15.63 -2.89 -5.98
N TRP A 150 -16.47 -1.85 -6.14
CA TRP A 150 -16.92 -1.38 -7.46
C TRP A 150 -16.88 0.14 -7.55
N ARG A 151 -17.11 0.65 -8.73
CA ARG A 151 -17.08 2.07 -9.01
C ARG A 151 -18.36 2.51 -9.71
N GLU A 152 -18.95 3.61 -9.23
CA GLU A 152 -20.06 4.29 -9.88
C GLU A 152 -19.66 5.75 -10.11
N GLY A 153 -19.34 6.10 -11.37
CA GLY A 153 -18.82 7.41 -11.69
C GLY A 153 -17.49 7.68 -10.96
N ARG A 154 -17.50 8.65 -10.05
CA ARG A 154 -16.34 9.01 -9.22
C ARG A 154 -16.42 8.46 -7.78
N VAL A 155 -17.38 7.61 -7.51
CA VAL A 155 -17.55 6.99 -6.19
C VAL A 155 -17.01 5.58 -6.21
N HIS A 156 -16.08 5.28 -5.31
CA HIS A 156 -15.49 3.97 -5.10
C HIS A 156 -16.13 3.34 -3.87
N HIS A 157 -16.91 2.29 -4.07
CA HIS A 157 -17.66 1.58 -3.05
C HIS A 157 -16.85 0.39 -2.54
N VAL A 158 -16.68 0.30 -1.23
CA VAL A 158 -15.87 -0.74 -0.59
C VAL A 158 -16.69 -1.47 0.47
N PRO A 159 -17.19 -2.70 0.20
CA PRO A 159 -17.98 -3.45 1.16
C PRO A 159 -17.10 -3.94 2.32
N LYS A 160 -17.61 -3.75 3.54
CA LYS A 160 -17.02 -4.24 4.79
C LYS A 160 -18.04 -5.07 5.55
N LEU A 161 -17.57 -6.13 6.19
CA LEU A 161 -18.43 -6.91 7.09
C LEU A 161 -18.83 -6.07 8.30
N PRO A 162 -20.08 -6.23 8.82
CA PRO A 162 -20.50 -5.61 10.06
C PRO A 162 -19.62 -6.05 11.23
N LEU A 163 -19.48 -5.19 12.21
CA LEU A 163 -18.63 -5.45 13.37
C LEU A 163 -19.04 -6.73 14.13
N SER A 164 -20.34 -7.02 14.17
CA SER A 164 -20.88 -8.24 14.78
C SER A 164 -20.35 -9.54 14.18
N ASP A 165 -20.01 -9.53 12.91
CA ASP A 165 -19.49 -10.71 12.21
C ASP A 165 -17.97 -10.88 12.37
N LEU A 166 -17.30 -9.82 12.82
CA LEU A 166 -15.85 -9.80 13.04
C LEU A 166 -15.46 -10.11 14.48
N VAL A 167 -16.37 -9.87 15.43
CA VAL A 167 -16.13 -10.07 16.87
C VAL A 167 -16.71 -11.41 17.32
N LEU A 168 -15.86 -12.28 17.85
CA LEU A 168 -16.30 -13.53 18.45
C LEU A 168 -16.76 -13.29 19.91
N GLU A 169 -18.07 -13.25 20.13
CA GLU A 169 -18.63 -13.26 21.48
C GLU A 169 -18.52 -14.66 22.10
N ARG A 170 -17.73 -14.75 23.16
CA ARG A 170 -17.69 -16.00 23.96
C ARG A 170 -18.75 -15.90 25.04
N LYS A 171 -19.68 -16.86 25.05
CA LYS A 171 -20.57 -17.03 26.22
C LYS A 171 -19.71 -17.46 27.41
N ALA A 172 -19.84 -16.71 28.49
CA ALA A 172 -19.23 -17.02 29.78
C ALA A 172 -19.83 -18.32 30.39
#